data_ad92f66be0b0d861f2482ce7e8d0d568
#
_entry.id   ad92f66be0b0d861f2482ce7e8d0d568
#
_cell.length_a   1.000
_cell.length_b   1.000
_cell.length_c   1.000
_cell.angle_alpha   90.00
_cell.angle_beta   90.00
_cell.angle_gamma   90.00
#
_symmetry.space_group_name_H-M   'P 1'
#
loop_
_entity.id
_entity.type
_entity.pdbx_description
1 polymer ?
#
loop_
_entity_poly.entity_id
_entity_poly.type
_entity_poly.pdbx_seq_one_letter_code
_entity_poly.pdbx_strand_id
1 'polypeptide(L)'
;MISFEGIPAIYFNSLFGKSNDEAKYIITGNNRDVNRYKWNYKNISKKLSNKNSKQSIFFEKISNLLSIRRKQKAFHPNASRHNINLGSKIFSFKRTSINKKQTVICITNLSSKIQRAKLNKIYHNWTNLIGSKIEIKNKLLILKPFETIWLSTK
;
A
#
# COMPACT_ATOMS: atom_id res chain seq x y z
N MET A 1 -2.51 -4.68 -1.12
CA MET A 1 -1.87 -5.49 -2.18
C MET A 1 -0.37 -5.64 -1.97
N ILE A 2 0.44 -4.59 -1.93
CA ILE A 2 1.92 -4.65 -1.84
C ILE A 2 2.44 -5.41 -0.60
N SER A 3 1.69 -5.48 0.49
CA SER A 3 2.09 -6.16 1.74
C SER A 3 1.64 -7.63 1.85
N PHE A 4 0.89 -8.15 0.89
CA PHE A 4 0.44 -9.55 0.89
C PHE A 4 1.58 -10.54 0.64
N GLU A 5 1.32 -11.82 0.92
CA GLU A 5 2.18 -12.93 0.51
C GLU A 5 2.27 -13.02 -1.02
N GLY A 6 3.25 -13.77 -1.49
CA GLY A 6 3.56 -13.89 -2.91
C GLY A 6 4.34 -12.71 -3.48
N ILE A 7 4.46 -12.69 -4.78
CA ILE A 7 5.17 -11.65 -5.54
C ILE A 7 4.14 -10.63 -6.03
N PRO A 8 4.25 -9.36 -5.63
CA PRO A 8 3.31 -8.33 -6.08
C PRO A 8 3.51 -8.05 -7.57
N ALA A 9 2.45 -8.16 -8.34
CA ALA A 9 2.39 -7.73 -9.73
C ALA A 9 1.61 -6.41 -9.82
N ILE A 10 2.19 -5.41 -10.51
CA ILE A 10 1.57 -4.11 -10.70
C ILE A 10 1.35 -3.90 -12.20
N TYR A 11 0.09 -3.69 -12.58
CA TYR A 11 -0.23 -3.38 -13.96
C TYR A 11 0.40 -2.04 -14.38
N PHE A 12 0.93 -1.97 -15.60
CA PHE A 12 1.69 -0.82 -16.09
C PHE A 12 0.95 0.52 -15.95
N ASN A 13 -0.32 0.58 -16.36
CA ASN A 13 -1.11 1.81 -16.23
C ASN A 13 -1.38 2.20 -14.77
N SER A 14 -1.51 1.22 -13.87
CA SER A 14 -1.65 1.46 -12.44
C SER A 14 -0.38 2.02 -11.83
N LEU A 15 0.79 1.67 -12.37
CA LEU A 15 2.07 2.19 -11.91
C LEU A 15 2.18 3.72 -12.09
N PHE A 16 1.50 4.27 -13.10
CA PHE A 16 1.47 5.71 -13.39
C PHE A 16 0.16 6.39 -12.99
N GLY A 17 -0.71 5.72 -12.25
CA GLY A 17 -1.98 6.29 -11.82
C GLY A 17 -2.86 6.75 -12.98
N LYS A 18 -2.87 6.04 -14.11
CA LYS A 18 -3.74 6.35 -15.24
C LYS A 18 -5.17 5.97 -14.88
N SER A 19 -6.07 6.93 -15.01
CA SER A 19 -7.52 6.71 -14.91
C SER A 19 -8.03 5.89 -16.08
N ASN A 20 -9.21 5.31 -15.92
CA ASN A 20 -9.93 4.62 -16.99
C ASN A 20 -10.16 5.55 -18.21
N ASP A 21 -10.19 4.95 -19.39
CA ASP A 21 -10.44 5.63 -20.65
C ASP A 21 -11.89 5.31 -21.11
N GLU A 22 -12.84 5.94 -20.45
CA GLU A 22 -14.27 5.73 -20.70
C GLU A 22 -14.65 6.19 -22.11
N ALA A 23 -14.03 7.27 -22.60
CA ALA A 23 -14.28 7.77 -23.94
C ALA A 23 -13.91 6.72 -25.01
N LYS A 24 -12.79 6.03 -24.83
CA LYS A 24 -12.39 4.96 -25.73
C LYS A 24 -13.36 3.78 -25.71
N TYR A 25 -13.86 3.42 -24.53
CA TYR A 25 -14.89 2.38 -24.41
C TYR A 25 -16.18 2.75 -25.18
N ILE A 26 -16.63 3.98 -25.06
CA ILE A 26 -17.83 4.46 -25.77
C ILE A 26 -17.65 4.32 -27.28
N ILE A 27 -16.45 4.61 -27.80
CA ILE A 27 -16.16 4.52 -29.25
C ILE A 27 -16.06 3.06 -29.74
N THR A 28 -15.40 2.20 -28.95
CA THR A 28 -15.04 0.83 -29.40
C THR A 28 -16.02 -0.25 -28.95
N GLY A 29 -16.84 0.01 -27.92
CA GLY A 29 -17.69 -0.99 -27.25
C GLY A 29 -16.90 -2.11 -26.54
N ASN A 30 -15.57 -2.04 -26.49
CA ASN A 30 -14.74 -3.09 -25.94
C ASN A 30 -14.36 -2.79 -24.49
N ASN A 31 -14.86 -3.59 -23.55
CA ASN A 31 -14.60 -3.45 -22.12
C ASN A 31 -13.10 -3.40 -21.77
N ARG A 32 -12.25 -4.06 -22.55
CA ARG A 32 -10.80 -4.06 -22.32
C ARG A 32 -10.15 -2.71 -22.63
N ASP A 33 -10.76 -1.86 -23.43
CA ASP A 33 -10.18 -0.56 -23.79
C ASP A 33 -10.26 0.45 -22.64
N VAL A 34 -11.16 0.24 -21.68
CA VAL A 34 -11.29 1.08 -20.47
C VAL A 34 -9.95 1.27 -19.73
N ASN A 35 -9.16 0.21 -19.61
CA ASN A 35 -7.94 0.24 -18.79
C ASN A 35 -6.64 -0.03 -19.58
N ARG A 36 -6.71 -0.15 -20.90
CA ARG A 36 -5.56 -0.45 -21.77
C ARG A 36 -5.03 0.77 -22.51
N TYR A 37 -4.89 1.88 -21.81
CA TYR A 37 -4.28 3.06 -22.40
C TYR A 37 -2.85 2.76 -22.86
N LYS A 38 -2.54 3.13 -24.10
CA LYS A 38 -1.20 2.98 -24.71
C LYS A 38 -0.43 4.27 -24.51
N TRP A 39 0.60 4.24 -23.70
CA TRP A 39 1.48 5.38 -23.50
C TRP A 39 2.40 5.59 -24.69
N ASN A 40 2.51 6.83 -25.15
CA ASN A 40 3.61 7.24 -25.99
C ASN A 40 4.84 7.51 -25.11
N TYR A 41 6.01 6.98 -25.49
CA TYR A 41 7.25 7.11 -24.72
C TYR A 41 7.61 8.57 -24.40
N LYS A 42 7.58 9.45 -25.42
CA LYS A 42 7.88 10.88 -25.22
C LYS A 42 6.95 11.53 -24.20
N ASN A 43 5.65 11.20 -24.27
CA ASN A 43 4.65 11.72 -23.35
C ASN A 43 4.87 11.25 -21.90
N ILE A 44 5.09 9.97 -21.68
CA ILE A 44 5.30 9.47 -20.32
C ILE A 44 6.61 9.99 -19.75
N SER A 45 7.69 10.05 -20.53
CA SER A 45 8.98 10.61 -20.12
C SER A 45 8.84 12.08 -19.70
N LYS A 46 8.16 12.91 -20.50
CA LYS A 46 7.87 14.31 -20.14
C LYS A 46 7.08 14.43 -18.85
N LYS A 47 6.09 13.57 -18.63
CA LYS A 47 5.30 13.56 -17.38
C LYS A 47 6.15 13.13 -16.18
N LEU A 48 7.00 12.12 -16.31
CA LEU A 48 7.89 11.67 -15.24
C LEU A 48 8.98 12.68 -14.90
N SER A 49 9.49 13.43 -15.86
CA SER A 49 10.46 14.51 -15.63
C SER A 49 9.86 15.70 -14.87
N ASN A 50 8.54 15.90 -14.97
CA ASN A 50 7.83 16.93 -14.21
C ASN A 50 7.41 16.38 -12.84
N LYS A 51 8.16 16.71 -11.78
CA LYS A 51 7.90 16.25 -10.41
C LYS A 51 6.51 16.61 -9.86
N ASN A 52 5.87 17.62 -10.42
CA ASN A 52 4.52 18.05 -10.02
C ASN A 52 3.40 17.33 -10.79
N SER A 53 3.74 16.50 -11.77
CA SER A 53 2.73 15.72 -12.50
C SER A 53 2.16 14.61 -11.63
N LYS A 54 0.87 14.30 -11.82
CA LYS A 54 0.21 13.18 -11.13
C LYS A 54 0.96 11.86 -11.36
N GLN A 55 1.48 11.64 -12.56
CA GLN A 55 2.22 10.43 -12.93
C GLN A 55 3.53 10.30 -12.17
N SER A 56 4.29 11.39 -12.08
CA SER A 56 5.55 11.41 -11.33
C SER A 56 5.33 11.17 -9.84
N ILE A 57 4.39 11.90 -9.23
CA ILE A 57 4.04 11.75 -7.82
C ILE A 57 3.58 10.31 -7.51
N PHE A 58 2.73 9.74 -8.37
CA PHE A 58 2.20 8.40 -8.16
C PHE A 58 3.29 7.33 -8.31
N PHE A 59 4.11 7.44 -9.35
CA PHE A 59 5.24 6.56 -9.60
C PHE A 59 6.26 6.59 -8.45
N GLU A 60 6.61 7.76 -7.96
CA GLU A 60 7.51 7.94 -6.83
C GLU A 60 6.97 7.27 -5.57
N LYS A 61 5.70 7.51 -5.23
CA LYS A 61 5.07 6.89 -4.06
C LYS A 61 5.06 5.36 -4.12
N ILE A 62 4.71 4.78 -5.28
CA ILE A 62 4.73 3.32 -5.45
C ILE A 62 6.17 2.79 -5.38
N SER A 63 7.12 3.45 -6.04
CA SER A 63 8.52 3.06 -6.03
C SER A 63 9.10 3.07 -4.62
N ASN A 64 8.77 4.08 -3.82
CA ASN A 64 9.17 4.15 -2.42
C ASN A 64 8.57 3.00 -1.59
N LEU A 65 7.29 2.70 -1.75
CA LEU A 65 6.64 1.57 -1.06
C LEU A 65 7.29 0.23 -1.43
N LEU A 66 7.61 0.03 -2.70
CA LEU A 66 8.29 -1.18 -3.18
C LEU A 66 9.72 -1.27 -2.64
N SER A 67 10.43 -0.15 -2.57
CA SER A 67 11.77 -0.06 -1.99
C SER A 67 11.75 -0.43 -0.50
N ILE A 68 10.79 0.11 0.26
CA ILE A 68 10.60 -0.24 1.67
C ILE A 68 10.30 -1.72 1.80
N ARG A 69 9.32 -2.24 1.03
CA ARG A 69 8.95 -3.66 1.03
C ARG A 69 10.15 -4.57 0.80
N ARG A 70 10.97 -4.28 -0.22
CA ARG A 70 12.12 -5.11 -0.61
C ARG A 70 13.16 -5.27 0.52
N LYS A 71 13.26 -4.30 1.40
CA LYS A 71 14.17 -4.33 2.55
C LYS A 71 13.64 -5.18 3.72
N GLN A 72 12.37 -5.60 3.70
CA GLN A 72 11.75 -6.31 4.81
C GLN A 72 11.73 -7.82 4.57
N LYS A 73 12.45 -8.58 5.39
CA LYS A 73 12.45 -10.05 5.34
C LYS A 73 11.07 -10.65 5.61
N ALA A 74 10.23 -9.97 6.39
CA ALA A 74 8.84 -10.36 6.64
C ALA A 74 7.95 -10.29 5.40
N PHE A 75 8.35 -9.57 4.34
CA PHE A 75 7.64 -9.54 3.06
C PHE A 75 8.18 -10.50 2.00
N HIS A 76 9.03 -11.45 2.39
CA HIS A 76 9.41 -12.55 1.51
C HIS A 76 8.14 -13.27 1.00
N PRO A 77 8.08 -13.71 -0.27
CA PRO A 77 6.88 -14.37 -0.82
C PRO A 77 6.34 -15.51 0.05
N ASN A 78 7.23 -16.33 0.58
CA ASN A 78 6.90 -17.49 1.42
C ASN A 78 6.85 -17.20 2.93
N ALA A 79 6.96 -15.93 3.34
CA ALA A 79 6.78 -15.57 4.75
C ALA A 79 5.33 -15.76 5.19
N SER A 80 5.13 -16.21 6.43
CA SER A 80 3.79 -16.51 6.94
C SER A 80 2.94 -15.26 7.09
N ARG A 81 1.62 -15.43 6.93
CA ARG A 81 0.60 -14.40 7.20
C ARG A 81 -0.43 -14.94 8.20
N HIS A 82 -0.77 -14.11 9.17
CA HIS A 82 -1.86 -14.36 10.12
C HIS A 82 -2.74 -13.14 10.23
N ASN A 83 -4.05 -13.31 10.10
CA ASN A 83 -5.00 -12.22 10.26
C ASN A 83 -5.06 -11.78 11.73
N ILE A 84 -5.27 -10.47 11.92
CA ILE A 84 -5.49 -9.86 13.24
C ILE A 84 -6.86 -9.17 13.18
N ASN A 85 -7.71 -9.42 14.16
CA ASN A 85 -8.99 -8.72 14.25
C ASN A 85 -8.82 -7.45 15.10
N LEU A 86 -8.94 -6.29 14.47
CA LEU A 86 -8.92 -4.98 15.11
C LEU A 86 -10.24 -4.21 14.94
N GLY A 87 -11.27 -4.87 14.42
CA GLY A 87 -12.59 -4.28 14.18
C GLY A 87 -13.05 -4.40 12.72
N SER A 88 -14.33 -4.28 12.47
CA SER A 88 -14.97 -4.55 11.17
C SER A 88 -14.58 -3.59 10.04
N LYS A 89 -14.06 -2.41 10.37
CA LYS A 89 -13.61 -1.39 9.40
C LYS A 89 -12.08 -1.35 9.24
N ILE A 90 -11.36 -2.23 9.92
CA ILE A 90 -9.91 -2.27 9.91
C ILE A 90 -9.46 -3.61 9.35
N PHE A 91 -8.76 -3.57 8.23
CA PHE A 91 -8.11 -4.74 7.67
C PHE A 91 -6.70 -4.85 8.23
N SER A 92 -6.39 -5.96 8.90
CA SER A 92 -5.09 -6.12 9.53
C SER A 92 -4.59 -7.56 9.55
N PHE A 93 -3.29 -7.70 9.39
CA PHE A 93 -2.59 -8.98 9.42
C PHE A 93 -1.12 -8.80 9.80
N LYS A 94 -0.56 -9.88 10.28
CA LYS A 94 0.86 -10.00 10.65
C LYS A 94 1.59 -10.81 9.59
N ARG A 95 2.77 -10.34 9.18
CA ARG A 95 3.75 -11.08 8.38
C ARG A 95 4.96 -11.40 9.25
N THR A 96 5.43 -12.64 9.21
CA THR A 96 6.63 -13.05 9.96
C THR A 96 7.62 -13.67 8.99
N SER A 97 8.86 -13.17 9.03
CA SER A 97 9.94 -13.68 8.17
C SER A 97 10.18 -15.18 8.37
N ILE A 98 10.70 -15.87 7.37
CA ILE A 98 10.96 -17.33 7.40
C ILE A 98 11.84 -17.69 8.60
N ASN A 99 12.87 -16.90 8.88
CA ASN A 99 13.76 -17.09 10.02
C ASN A 99 13.20 -16.56 11.36
N LYS A 100 11.94 -16.13 11.38
CA LYS A 100 11.21 -15.59 12.55
C LYS A 100 11.86 -14.37 13.25
N LYS A 101 12.90 -13.76 12.66
CA LYS A 101 13.62 -12.63 13.26
C LYS A 101 12.95 -11.27 13.04
N GLN A 102 12.05 -11.17 12.06
CA GLN A 102 11.29 -9.95 11.78
C GLN A 102 9.80 -10.23 11.70
N THR A 103 9.03 -9.35 12.32
CA THR A 103 7.57 -9.33 12.19
C THR A 103 7.12 -7.94 11.75
N VAL A 104 6.21 -7.89 10.78
CA VAL A 104 5.54 -6.66 10.34
C VAL A 104 4.04 -6.83 10.50
N ILE A 105 3.39 -5.86 11.14
CA ILE A 105 1.93 -5.78 11.19
C ILE A 105 1.47 -4.72 10.21
N CYS A 106 0.63 -5.13 9.27
CA CYS A 106 -0.02 -4.26 8.31
C CYS A 106 -1.43 -3.96 8.81
N ILE A 107 -1.77 -2.68 8.94
CA ILE A 107 -3.07 -2.23 9.44
C ILE A 107 -3.59 -1.17 8.47
N THR A 108 -4.81 -1.33 7.99
CA THR A 108 -5.46 -0.40 7.05
C THR A 108 -6.87 -0.08 7.53
N ASN A 109 -7.16 1.20 7.69
CA ASN A 109 -8.54 1.67 7.85
C ASN A 109 -9.23 1.67 6.47
N LEU A 110 -10.25 0.83 6.30
CA LEU A 110 -11.02 0.70 5.06
C LEU A 110 -12.20 1.68 4.97
N SER A 111 -12.28 2.66 5.87
CA SER A 111 -13.41 3.59 5.92
C SER A 111 -12.98 5.05 5.76
N SER A 112 -13.96 5.88 5.38
CA SER A 112 -13.82 7.34 5.30
C SER A 112 -13.89 8.05 6.66
N LYS A 113 -13.97 7.30 7.77
CA LYS A 113 -14.02 7.84 9.14
C LYS A 113 -12.79 7.44 9.93
N ILE A 114 -12.44 8.23 10.94
CA ILE A 114 -11.41 7.86 11.91
C ILE A 114 -11.80 6.57 12.60
N GLN A 115 -10.88 5.62 12.69
CA GLN A 115 -11.05 4.37 13.44
C GLN A 115 -10.14 4.35 14.66
N ARG A 116 -10.62 3.69 15.70
CA ARG A 116 -9.88 3.46 16.94
C ARG A 116 -9.77 1.97 17.19
N ALA A 117 -8.57 1.48 17.41
CA ALA A 117 -8.32 0.05 17.63
C ALA A 117 -7.49 -0.19 18.87
N LYS A 118 -7.85 -1.22 19.63
CA LYS A 118 -7.04 -1.68 20.76
C LYS A 118 -5.85 -2.47 20.19
N LEU A 119 -4.67 -1.86 20.23
CA LEU A 119 -3.44 -2.53 19.82
C LEU A 119 -2.72 -3.07 21.05
N ASN A 120 -2.15 -4.28 20.95
CA ASN A 120 -1.34 -4.83 22.05
C ASN A 120 -0.16 -3.89 22.34
N LYS A 121 0.11 -3.65 23.62
CA LYS A 121 1.16 -2.70 24.08
C LYS A 121 2.54 -3.00 23.50
N ILE A 122 2.87 -4.26 23.24
CA ILE A 122 4.16 -4.65 22.65
C ILE A 122 4.41 -3.97 21.29
N TYR A 123 3.36 -3.62 20.53
CA TYR A 123 3.47 -2.99 19.22
C TYR A 123 3.64 -1.47 19.28
N HIS A 124 3.45 -0.85 20.44
CA HIS A 124 3.54 0.61 20.57
C HIS A 124 4.96 1.14 20.31
N ASN A 125 5.98 0.33 20.55
CA ASN A 125 7.38 0.68 20.32
C ASN A 125 7.92 0.23 18.97
N TRP A 126 7.07 -0.30 18.10
CA TRP A 126 7.47 -0.73 16.79
C TRP A 126 7.55 0.47 15.83
N THR A 127 8.44 0.37 14.85
CA THR A 127 8.65 1.42 13.86
C THR A 127 7.60 1.32 12.76
N ASN A 128 6.93 2.45 12.43
CA ASN A 128 6.13 2.53 11.23
C ASN A 128 7.04 2.72 10.02
N LEU A 129 7.04 1.76 9.10
CA LEU A 129 7.93 1.73 7.93
C LEU A 129 7.52 2.71 6.82
N ILE A 130 6.23 3.09 6.72
CA ILE A 130 5.67 3.81 5.58
C ILE A 130 5.02 5.15 5.93
N GLY A 131 5.30 5.66 7.10
CA GLY A 131 4.70 6.92 7.52
C GLY A 131 5.34 7.48 8.78
N SER A 132 4.69 8.49 9.33
CA SER A 132 5.08 9.09 10.59
C SER A 132 4.88 8.13 11.78
N LYS A 133 5.30 8.57 12.96
CA LYS A 133 5.01 7.86 14.21
C LYS A 133 3.51 7.62 14.37
N ILE A 134 3.14 6.43 14.84
CA ILE A 134 1.74 6.09 15.10
C ILE A 134 1.15 6.99 16.18
N GLU A 135 -0.12 7.31 16.03
CA GLU A 135 -0.87 8.10 17.00
C GLU A 135 -1.61 7.16 17.97
N ILE A 136 -1.29 7.26 19.26
CA ILE A 136 -1.97 6.49 20.32
C ILE A 136 -2.58 7.48 21.30
N LYS A 137 -3.91 7.41 21.47
CA LYS A 137 -4.67 8.16 22.48
C LYS A 137 -5.49 7.21 23.34
N ASN A 138 -5.45 7.39 24.64
CA ASN A 138 -6.20 6.56 25.60
C ASN A 138 -5.99 5.05 25.38
N LYS A 139 -4.75 4.64 25.11
CA LYS A 139 -4.35 3.24 24.82
C LYS A 139 -4.94 2.67 23.51
N LEU A 140 -5.55 3.51 22.67
CA LEU A 140 -6.09 3.13 21.37
C LEU A 140 -5.23 3.70 20.25
N LEU A 141 -4.94 2.87 19.26
CA LEU A 141 -4.39 3.28 17.98
C LEU A 141 -5.43 4.11 17.22
N ILE A 142 -5.05 5.29 16.78
CA ILE A 142 -5.89 6.16 15.96
C ILE A 142 -5.46 6.01 14.51
N LEU A 143 -6.42 5.70 13.66
CA LEU A 143 -6.22 5.57 12.21
C LEU A 143 -7.08 6.60 11.47
N LYS A 144 -6.43 7.45 10.70
CA LYS A 144 -7.12 8.42 9.82
C LYS A 144 -7.91 7.67 8.72
N PRO A 145 -8.85 8.34 8.04
CA PRO A 145 -9.54 7.76 6.90
C PRO A 145 -8.56 7.18 5.88
N PHE A 146 -8.78 5.92 5.46
CA PHE A 146 -7.97 5.20 4.48
C PHE A 146 -6.47 5.09 4.80
N GLU A 147 -6.07 5.36 6.04
CA GLU A 147 -4.68 5.26 6.46
C GLU A 147 -4.23 3.81 6.50
N THR A 148 -3.01 3.59 6.00
CA THR A 148 -2.29 2.32 6.12
C THR A 148 -1.00 2.55 6.90
N ILE A 149 -0.70 1.66 7.84
CA ILE A 149 0.57 1.62 8.58
C ILE A 149 1.20 0.24 8.52
N TRP A 150 2.53 0.19 8.53
CA TRP A 150 3.32 -1.04 8.62
C TRP A 150 4.23 -0.95 9.84
N LEU A 151 3.84 -1.62 10.90
CA LEU A 151 4.62 -1.65 12.14
C LEU A 151 5.57 -2.84 12.10
N SER A 152 6.86 -2.58 12.27
CA SER A 152 7.92 -3.59 12.26
C SER A 152 8.63 -3.69 13.60
N THR A 153 8.99 -4.91 14.00
CA THR A 153 10.07 -5.12 14.95
C THR A 153 11.36 -4.47 14.42
N LYS A 154 12.23 -4.07 15.33
CA LYS A 154 13.57 -3.62 14.96
C LYS A 154 14.41 -4.76 14.42
#